data_2ddfb31fbcdb1d583e77287a588901ca
#
_entry.id   2ddfb31fbcdb1d583e77287a588901ca
#
_cell.length_a   1.000
_cell.length_b   1.000
_cell.length_c   1.000
_cell.angle_alpha   90.00
_cell.angle_beta   90.00
_cell.angle_gamma   90.00
#
_symmetry.space_group_name_H-M   'P 1'
#
loop_
_entity.id
_entity.type
_entity.pdbx_description
1 polymer ?
#
loop_
_entity_poly.entity_id
_entity_poly.type
_entity_poly.pdbx_seq_one_letter_code
_entity_poly.pdbx_strand_id
1 'polypeptide(L)'
;YARAKIRSIDTSRALKVPGVVGVYTYEDVPKRRFTIAGQSYPQPSPYDRLILENLVRYQNEEVAIVAAETEEAADKALKLIKVDYEVLEPLLDFTQALDNDIVVHPEGDVTFMFPQGGDVPRNLVCSGTSDFGDLDEAFAQSDIVFERTYTSQATQTAPMETFRAFATTDAFGRISVTTSTQVPFHVRRMVAQSLDIPQSQVQVIKPRIGGGFGSKQTGCCEIFVAFVTQQTGRPSYCCYTREETITAGNSRHQMQMTVKLGAMNDGTITAIDLHTLSNAGAYGEHATTTIGLSGHKSLPIYNHVKASRFSWDAVYTNTNRGGAYRGYGATQGQFAVESAVNELADMLHMDPADLRLKNIVREGEIMPQYYNEKLNACALDRCLLRAMDMIGWRDKPLAVDLGDRVRALGCALTMQGSGISNVDIAGIDMRLHYHRHRRHR
;
A
#
# COMPACT_ATOMS: atom_id res chain seq x y z
N TYR A 1 16.77 -11.57 -11.10
CA TYR A 1 15.69 -12.44 -11.57
C TYR A 1 14.38 -12.09 -10.86
N ALA A 2 13.26 -12.28 -11.56
CA ALA A 2 11.95 -12.05 -10.96
C ALA A 2 11.51 -13.21 -10.04
N ARG A 3 11.98 -14.44 -10.33
CA ARG A 3 11.79 -15.61 -9.46
C ARG A 3 12.99 -16.55 -9.62
N ALA A 4 13.63 -16.90 -8.51
CA ALA A 4 14.76 -17.81 -8.52
C ALA A 4 14.96 -18.43 -7.15
N LYS A 5 15.41 -19.69 -7.13
CA LYS A 5 15.89 -20.35 -5.90
C LYS A 5 17.41 -20.16 -5.81
N ILE A 6 17.88 -19.74 -4.66
CA ILE A 6 19.33 -19.65 -4.38
C ILE A 6 19.84 -21.06 -4.08
N ARG A 7 20.77 -21.57 -4.91
CA ARG A 7 21.46 -22.85 -4.69
C ARG A 7 22.63 -22.71 -3.73
N SER A 8 23.39 -21.61 -3.87
CA SER A 8 24.51 -21.29 -2.98
C SER A 8 24.87 -19.81 -3.04
N ILE A 9 25.49 -19.32 -1.98
CA ILE A 9 26.09 -17.97 -1.90
C ILE A 9 27.54 -18.12 -1.45
N ASP A 10 28.50 -17.80 -2.32
CA ASP A 10 29.93 -17.76 -1.96
C ASP A 10 30.31 -16.36 -1.47
N THR A 11 30.49 -16.24 -0.17
CA THR A 11 30.92 -15.01 0.53
C THR A 11 32.41 -14.98 0.83
N SER A 12 33.16 -16.04 0.50
CA SER A 12 34.54 -16.26 0.91
C SER A 12 35.52 -15.15 0.50
N ARG A 13 35.33 -14.55 -0.69
CA ARG A 13 36.10 -13.42 -1.20
C ARG A 13 35.69 -12.10 -0.56
N ALA A 14 34.40 -11.91 -0.31
CA ALA A 14 33.88 -10.72 0.33
C ALA A 14 34.40 -10.57 1.77
N LEU A 15 34.42 -11.66 2.52
CA LEU A 15 34.93 -11.69 3.89
C LEU A 15 36.42 -11.36 4.00
N LYS A 16 37.20 -11.46 2.90
CA LYS A 16 38.62 -11.10 2.87
C LYS A 16 38.91 -9.63 2.56
N VAL A 17 37.89 -8.85 2.26
CA VAL A 17 38.05 -7.41 2.01
C VAL A 17 38.41 -6.72 3.33
N PRO A 18 39.53 -5.96 3.41
CA PRO A 18 39.88 -5.22 4.62
C PRO A 18 38.74 -4.27 5.04
N GLY A 19 38.39 -4.28 6.32
CA GLY A 19 37.31 -3.49 6.88
C GLY A 19 35.95 -4.17 6.84
N VAL A 20 35.78 -5.34 6.23
CA VAL A 20 34.56 -6.13 6.34
C VAL A 20 34.47 -6.77 7.72
N VAL A 21 33.35 -6.56 8.40
CA VAL A 21 33.06 -7.08 9.75
C VAL A 21 32.24 -8.37 9.66
N GLY A 22 31.35 -8.49 8.66
CA GLY A 22 30.55 -9.67 8.45
C GLY A 22 29.82 -9.64 7.11
N VAL A 23 29.48 -10.83 6.62
CA VAL A 23 28.61 -11.04 5.45
C VAL A 23 27.58 -12.06 5.86
N TYR A 24 26.31 -11.71 5.76
CA TYR A 24 25.20 -12.52 6.22
C TYR A 24 24.28 -12.89 5.06
N THR A 25 23.77 -14.10 5.09
CA THR A 25 22.91 -14.70 4.08
C THR A 25 21.59 -15.16 4.72
N TYR A 26 20.72 -15.78 3.92
CA TYR A 26 19.49 -16.38 4.45
C TYR A 26 19.76 -17.46 5.54
N GLU A 27 20.96 -18.03 5.64
CA GLU A 27 21.31 -19.02 6.66
C GLU A 27 21.56 -18.38 8.03
N ASP A 28 21.96 -17.12 8.06
CA ASP A 28 22.41 -16.40 9.25
C ASP A 28 21.29 -15.62 9.97
N VAL A 29 20.12 -15.49 9.35
CA VAL A 29 19.02 -14.67 9.87
C VAL A 29 17.95 -15.51 10.59
N PRO A 30 17.20 -14.92 11.56
CA PRO A 30 16.06 -15.59 12.18
C PRO A 30 15.05 -16.09 11.16
N LYS A 31 14.48 -17.29 11.41
CA LYS A 31 13.49 -17.94 10.53
C LYS A 31 12.03 -17.63 10.91
N ARG A 32 11.81 -16.56 11.62
CA ARG A 32 10.48 -16.12 12.01
C ARG A 32 9.91 -15.14 10.98
N ARG A 33 8.78 -15.48 10.38
CA ARG A 33 8.08 -14.58 9.47
C ARG A 33 7.49 -13.38 10.20
N PHE A 34 7.52 -12.24 9.54
CA PHE A 34 6.99 -10.97 10.02
C PHE A 34 6.32 -10.21 8.88
N THR A 35 5.66 -9.09 9.20
CA THR A 35 5.15 -8.15 8.21
C THR A 35 5.82 -6.80 8.36
N ILE A 36 6.09 -6.14 7.24
CA ILE A 36 6.70 -4.79 7.20
C ILE A 36 5.67 -3.68 7.05
N ALA A 37 4.39 -4.00 7.10
CA ALA A 37 3.31 -3.00 7.00
C ALA A 37 3.16 -2.18 8.28
N GLY A 38 3.07 -0.87 8.13
CA GLY A 38 2.81 0.07 9.22
C GLY A 38 1.33 0.32 9.44
N GLN A 39 0.57 -0.74 9.73
CA GLN A 39 -0.88 -0.69 9.94
C GLN A 39 -1.26 -0.77 11.43
N SER A 40 -2.55 -0.81 11.68
CA SER A 40 -3.17 -0.99 13.00
C SER A 40 -2.68 -2.26 13.72
N TYR A 41 -3.15 -2.47 14.92
CA TYR A 41 -3.04 -3.73 15.64
C TYR A 41 -4.43 -4.09 16.20
N PRO A 42 -4.95 -5.30 15.99
CA PRO A 42 -4.34 -6.44 15.28
C PRO A 42 -3.96 -6.12 13.83
N GLN A 43 -2.90 -6.78 13.33
CA GLN A 43 -2.36 -6.52 12.01
C GLN A 43 -3.16 -7.27 10.93
N PRO A 44 -3.77 -6.60 9.95
CA PRO A 44 -4.50 -7.27 8.87
C PRO A 44 -3.60 -7.87 7.79
N SER A 45 -2.35 -7.41 7.72
CA SER A 45 -1.39 -7.85 6.71
C SER A 45 -0.82 -9.23 7.02
N PRO A 46 -0.49 -10.04 6.00
CA PRO A 46 0.12 -11.34 6.19
C PRO A 46 1.52 -11.23 6.81
N TYR A 47 1.90 -12.26 7.54
CA TYR A 47 3.27 -12.53 8.00
C TYR A 47 3.93 -13.41 6.97
N ASP A 48 4.44 -12.79 5.89
CA ASP A 48 4.89 -13.47 4.69
C ASP A 48 6.38 -13.26 4.38
N ARG A 49 7.11 -12.44 5.17
CA ARG A 49 8.50 -12.06 4.91
C ARG A 49 9.45 -12.57 5.99
N LEU A 50 10.66 -12.97 5.57
CA LEU A 50 11.87 -13.12 6.40
C LEU A 50 12.83 -11.96 6.12
N ILE A 51 13.90 -11.83 6.94
CA ILE A 51 14.96 -10.81 6.69
C ILE A 51 15.64 -11.08 5.35
N LEU A 52 16.04 -12.34 5.10
CA LEU A 52 16.57 -12.87 3.85
C LEU A 52 16.00 -14.27 3.63
N GLU A 53 15.73 -14.63 2.38
CA GLU A 53 15.20 -15.93 1.99
C GLU A 53 16.05 -16.59 0.89
N ASN A 54 15.92 -17.91 0.74
CA ASN A 54 16.56 -18.66 -0.34
C ASN A 54 15.71 -18.71 -1.62
N LEU A 55 14.49 -18.17 -1.60
CA LEU A 55 13.64 -17.98 -2.76
C LEU A 55 13.49 -16.49 -3.03
N VAL A 56 14.04 -16.03 -4.15
CA VAL A 56 13.86 -14.67 -4.67
C VAL A 56 12.50 -14.60 -5.35
N ARG A 57 11.67 -13.62 -5.00
CA ARG A 57 10.30 -13.46 -5.48
C ARG A 57 10.08 -12.27 -6.38
N TYR A 58 11.02 -11.31 -6.42
CA TYR A 58 10.97 -10.18 -7.35
C TYR A 58 12.39 -9.67 -7.66
N GLN A 59 12.52 -8.94 -8.73
CA GLN A 59 13.81 -8.34 -9.13
C GLN A 59 14.23 -7.26 -8.11
N ASN A 60 15.49 -7.29 -7.67
CA ASN A 60 16.09 -6.44 -6.63
C ASN A 60 15.67 -6.77 -5.19
N GLU A 61 15.18 -7.97 -4.95
CA GLU A 61 15.05 -8.49 -3.59
C GLU A 61 16.41 -8.73 -2.96
N GLU A 62 16.53 -8.41 -1.67
CA GLU A 62 17.77 -8.49 -0.93
C GLU A 62 18.16 -9.96 -0.69
N VAL A 63 19.42 -10.34 -1.01
CA VAL A 63 19.92 -11.74 -0.90
C VAL A 63 21.06 -11.90 0.10
N ALA A 64 21.75 -10.82 0.44
CA ALA A 64 22.84 -10.82 1.41
C ALA A 64 23.01 -9.45 2.07
N ILE A 65 23.58 -9.42 3.28
CA ILE A 65 23.89 -8.20 4.02
C ILE A 65 25.41 -8.18 4.24
N VAL A 66 26.07 -7.09 3.83
CA VAL A 66 27.48 -6.83 4.12
C VAL A 66 27.58 -5.75 5.20
N ALA A 67 28.31 -6.05 6.27
CA ALA A 67 28.70 -5.09 7.29
C ALA A 67 30.20 -4.79 7.17
N ALA A 68 30.55 -3.51 7.01
CA ALA A 68 31.93 -3.07 6.87
C ALA A 68 32.17 -1.74 7.59
N GLU A 69 33.42 -1.41 7.85
CA GLU A 69 33.82 -0.18 8.56
C GLU A 69 33.71 1.08 7.67
N THR A 70 33.71 0.91 6.34
CA THR A 70 33.52 2.00 5.35
C THR A 70 32.60 1.57 4.22
N GLU A 71 32.01 2.54 3.54
CA GLU A 71 31.15 2.30 2.37
C GLU A 71 31.95 1.67 1.23
N GLU A 72 33.21 2.11 0.99
CA GLU A 72 34.07 1.55 -0.06
C GLU A 72 34.37 0.07 0.19
N ALA A 73 34.58 -0.33 1.45
CA ALA A 73 34.80 -1.73 1.80
C ALA A 73 33.51 -2.55 1.59
N ALA A 74 32.36 -2.01 1.95
CA ALA A 74 31.08 -2.64 1.73
C ALA A 74 30.78 -2.83 0.23
N ASP A 75 30.93 -1.79 -0.58
CA ASP A 75 30.71 -1.82 -2.03
C ASP A 75 31.67 -2.80 -2.74
N LYS A 76 32.90 -2.85 -2.30
CA LYS A 76 33.90 -3.80 -2.83
C LYS A 76 33.52 -5.24 -2.47
N ALA A 77 33.06 -5.46 -1.25
CA ALA A 77 32.68 -6.80 -0.79
C ALA A 77 31.40 -7.28 -1.50
N LEU A 78 30.38 -6.43 -1.68
CA LEU A 78 29.15 -6.76 -2.41
C LEU A 78 29.45 -7.29 -3.83
N LYS A 79 30.39 -6.67 -4.54
CA LYS A 79 30.79 -7.10 -5.90
C LYS A 79 31.54 -8.45 -5.93
N LEU A 80 31.99 -8.94 -4.80
CA LEU A 80 32.71 -10.19 -4.68
C LEU A 80 31.88 -11.38 -4.22
N ILE A 81 30.64 -11.11 -3.80
CA ILE A 81 29.68 -12.17 -3.49
C ILE A 81 29.23 -12.81 -4.80
N LYS A 82 29.22 -14.13 -4.83
CA LYS A 82 28.71 -14.90 -5.96
C LYS A 82 27.51 -15.69 -5.53
N VAL A 83 26.42 -15.55 -6.27
CA VAL A 83 25.16 -16.28 -6.03
C VAL A 83 24.90 -17.21 -7.22
N ASP A 84 24.68 -18.48 -6.91
CA ASP A 84 24.21 -19.47 -7.89
C ASP A 84 22.70 -19.60 -7.80
N TYR A 85 22.03 -19.28 -8.90
CA TYR A 85 20.56 -19.26 -8.98
C TYR A 85 20.03 -20.38 -9.86
N GLU A 86 19.01 -21.04 -9.38
CA GLU A 86 18.06 -21.79 -10.18
C GLU A 86 16.93 -20.87 -10.58
N VAL A 87 16.93 -20.42 -11.85
CA VAL A 87 15.91 -19.51 -12.37
C VAL A 87 14.61 -20.27 -12.56
N LEU A 88 13.52 -19.70 -12.05
CA LEU A 88 12.18 -20.27 -12.11
C LEU A 88 11.28 -19.38 -12.96
N GLU A 89 10.19 -19.96 -13.49
CA GLU A 89 9.17 -19.21 -14.21
C GLU A 89 8.45 -18.24 -13.25
N PRO A 90 8.40 -16.93 -13.58
CA PRO A 90 7.74 -15.95 -12.73
C PRO A 90 6.28 -15.73 -13.11
N LEU A 91 5.44 -15.43 -12.14
CA LEU A 91 4.07 -14.95 -12.31
C LEU A 91 4.07 -13.42 -12.27
N LEU A 92 3.99 -12.77 -13.44
CA LEU A 92 4.11 -11.30 -13.55
C LEU A 92 2.77 -10.61 -13.79
N ASP A 93 1.84 -11.27 -14.47
CA ASP A 93 0.51 -10.74 -14.77
C ASP A 93 -0.45 -11.02 -13.62
N PHE A 94 -0.81 -9.97 -12.87
CA PHE A 94 -1.69 -10.10 -11.72
C PHE A 94 -3.14 -10.47 -12.09
N THR A 95 -3.55 -10.25 -13.35
CA THR A 95 -4.89 -10.63 -13.80
C THR A 95 -5.04 -12.16 -13.97
N GLN A 96 -3.91 -12.87 -14.00
CA GLN A 96 -3.84 -14.32 -14.10
C GLN A 96 -3.32 -14.98 -12.80
N ALA A 97 -3.18 -14.20 -11.72
CA ALA A 97 -2.51 -14.69 -10.52
C ALA A 97 -3.41 -15.54 -9.61
N LEU A 98 -4.70 -15.22 -9.56
CA LEU A 98 -5.65 -15.98 -8.75
C LEU A 98 -5.78 -17.40 -9.33
N ASP A 99 -5.65 -18.39 -8.45
CA ASP A 99 -5.73 -19.82 -8.80
C ASP A 99 -4.70 -20.28 -9.85
N ASN A 100 -3.58 -19.56 -9.99
CA ASN A 100 -2.49 -19.94 -10.90
C ASN A 100 -1.65 -21.09 -10.30
N ASP A 101 -1.16 -21.99 -11.17
CA ASP A 101 -0.28 -23.11 -10.77
C ASP A 101 1.05 -22.64 -10.18
N ILE A 102 1.51 -21.43 -10.55
CA ILE A 102 2.69 -20.80 -9.98
C ILE A 102 2.31 -20.12 -8.67
N VAL A 103 2.57 -20.78 -7.54
CA VAL A 103 2.36 -20.22 -6.20
C VAL A 103 3.57 -19.38 -5.79
N VAL A 104 3.33 -18.11 -5.40
CA VAL A 104 4.40 -17.16 -5.03
C VAL A 104 5.01 -17.52 -3.67
N HIS A 105 4.20 -18.01 -2.73
CA HIS A 105 4.62 -18.47 -1.40
C HIS A 105 4.29 -19.97 -1.22
N PRO A 106 5.11 -20.87 -1.78
CA PRO A 106 4.84 -22.31 -1.73
C PRO A 106 5.22 -22.96 -0.40
N GLU A 107 5.83 -22.24 0.56
CA GLU A 107 6.42 -22.79 1.78
C GLU A 107 5.36 -23.25 2.79
N GLY A 108 4.15 -22.73 2.73
CA GLY A 108 3.03 -23.11 3.60
C GLY A 108 3.12 -22.58 5.04
N ASP A 109 4.04 -21.66 5.34
CA ASP A 109 4.30 -21.07 6.66
C ASP A 109 3.90 -19.60 6.78
N VAL A 110 3.29 -19.02 5.75
CA VAL A 110 2.66 -17.70 5.80
C VAL A 110 1.44 -17.74 6.72
N THR A 111 1.35 -16.78 7.63
CA THR A 111 0.27 -16.72 8.62
C THR A 111 -0.41 -15.34 8.62
N PHE A 112 -1.62 -15.30 9.15
CA PHE A 112 -2.40 -14.08 9.35
C PHE A 112 -2.83 -14.00 10.81
N MET A 113 -2.88 -12.81 11.40
CA MET A 113 -3.56 -12.63 12.69
C MET A 113 -5.06 -12.86 12.55
N PHE A 114 -5.64 -12.40 11.43
CA PHE A 114 -6.98 -12.74 10.97
C PHE A 114 -7.02 -12.65 9.44
N PRO A 115 -7.32 -13.76 8.77
CA PRO A 115 -7.34 -13.80 7.31
C PRO A 115 -8.63 -13.17 6.79
N GLN A 116 -8.54 -12.00 6.20
CA GLN A 116 -9.67 -11.36 5.53
C GLN A 116 -9.84 -11.97 4.12
N GLY A 117 -10.32 -13.19 4.04
CA GLY A 117 -10.46 -13.96 2.80
C GLY A 117 -9.15 -14.39 2.16
N GLY A 118 -8.01 -14.27 2.86
CA GLY A 118 -6.70 -14.68 2.32
C GLY A 118 -6.56 -16.19 2.19
N ASP A 119 -5.98 -16.63 1.05
CA ASP A 119 -5.69 -18.03 0.72
C ASP A 119 -4.39 -18.10 -0.09
N VAL A 120 -3.28 -18.30 0.59
CA VAL A 120 -1.93 -18.22 0.01
C VAL A 120 -1.70 -19.24 -1.13
N PRO A 121 -2.13 -20.51 -1.04
CA PRO A 121 -2.08 -21.45 -2.16
C PRO A 121 -2.76 -20.99 -3.44
N ARG A 122 -3.75 -20.13 -3.35
CA ARG A 122 -4.44 -19.50 -4.47
C ARG A 122 -3.82 -18.18 -4.93
N ASN A 123 -2.67 -17.82 -4.39
CA ASN A 123 -2.05 -16.49 -4.53
C ASN A 123 -2.94 -15.34 -4.01
N LEU A 124 -3.85 -15.59 -3.09
CA LEU A 124 -4.80 -14.60 -2.59
C LEU A 124 -4.33 -14.03 -1.24
N VAL A 125 -4.06 -12.73 -1.21
CA VAL A 125 -3.69 -11.97 0.01
C VAL A 125 -4.93 -11.68 0.84
N CYS A 126 -5.98 -11.22 0.21
CA CYS A 126 -7.28 -10.96 0.81
C CYS A 126 -8.36 -10.88 -0.24
N SER A 127 -9.60 -11.14 0.18
CA SER A 127 -10.81 -11.06 -0.64
C SER A 127 -11.96 -10.60 0.23
N GLY A 128 -12.97 -9.99 -0.36
CA GLY A 128 -14.18 -9.63 0.36
C GLY A 128 -15.24 -8.97 -0.50
N THR A 129 -16.40 -8.77 0.11
CA THR A 129 -17.50 -8.06 -0.51
C THR A 129 -18.26 -7.24 0.53
N SER A 130 -18.87 -6.15 0.09
CA SER A 130 -19.73 -5.27 0.87
C SER A 130 -20.91 -4.86 0.01
N ASP A 131 -22.12 -5.23 0.42
CA ASP A 131 -23.33 -5.04 -0.35
C ASP A 131 -24.29 -4.09 0.38
N PHE A 132 -25.06 -3.34 -0.40
CA PHE A 132 -26.17 -2.51 0.04
C PHE A 132 -27.31 -2.58 -0.97
N GLY A 133 -28.54 -2.86 -0.52
CA GLY A 133 -29.74 -2.97 -1.36
C GLY A 133 -29.76 -4.23 -2.23
N ASP A 134 -30.76 -4.32 -3.11
CA ASP A 134 -30.87 -5.40 -4.11
C ASP A 134 -30.31 -4.92 -5.44
N LEU A 135 -29.12 -5.42 -5.76
CA LEU A 135 -28.37 -4.98 -6.94
C LEU A 135 -29.03 -5.42 -8.26
N ASP A 136 -29.54 -6.64 -8.30
CA ASP A 136 -30.15 -7.20 -9.50
C ASP A 136 -31.47 -6.48 -9.81
N GLU A 137 -32.29 -6.23 -8.81
CA GLU A 137 -33.54 -5.43 -8.96
C GLU A 137 -33.20 -3.99 -9.39
N ALA A 138 -32.20 -3.36 -8.80
CA ALA A 138 -31.82 -1.99 -9.13
C ALA A 138 -31.31 -1.87 -10.58
N PHE A 139 -30.51 -2.83 -11.08
CA PHE A 139 -30.11 -2.87 -12.48
C PHE A 139 -31.29 -3.17 -13.42
N ALA A 140 -32.19 -4.07 -13.05
CA ALA A 140 -33.36 -4.39 -13.87
C ALA A 140 -34.32 -3.20 -14.03
N GLN A 141 -34.33 -2.27 -13.07
CA GLN A 141 -35.13 -1.04 -13.09
C GLN A 141 -34.43 0.13 -13.78
N SER A 142 -33.20 -0.03 -14.24
CA SER A 142 -32.42 1.03 -14.88
C SER A 142 -32.74 1.13 -16.37
N ASP A 143 -32.81 2.35 -16.91
CA ASP A 143 -32.95 2.59 -18.35
C ASP A 143 -31.64 2.36 -19.10
N ILE A 144 -30.51 2.66 -18.43
CA ILE A 144 -29.15 2.48 -18.97
C ILE A 144 -28.36 1.62 -17.98
N VAL A 145 -27.70 0.59 -18.51
CA VAL A 145 -26.74 -0.23 -17.78
C VAL A 145 -25.52 -0.43 -18.66
N PHE A 146 -24.33 -0.14 -18.14
CA PHE A 146 -23.09 -0.42 -18.83
C PHE A 146 -22.01 -0.83 -17.84
N GLU A 147 -20.95 -1.46 -18.39
CA GLU A 147 -19.78 -1.92 -17.63
C GLU A 147 -18.50 -1.46 -18.31
N ARG A 148 -17.52 -1.02 -17.51
CA ARG A 148 -16.19 -0.61 -17.95
C ARG A 148 -15.11 -1.08 -17.00
N THR A 149 -13.97 -1.41 -17.56
CA THR A 149 -12.77 -1.77 -16.79
C THR A 149 -11.72 -0.68 -16.95
N TYR A 150 -11.23 -0.17 -15.83
CA TYR A 150 -10.18 0.83 -15.74
C TYR A 150 -8.95 0.24 -15.07
N THR A 151 -7.77 0.69 -15.46
CA THR A 151 -6.51 0.21 -14.89
C THR A 151 -5.67 1.37 -14.37
N SER A 152 -5.00 1.16 -13.25
CA SER A 152 -3.99 2.07 -12.73
C SER A 152 -2.65 1.36 -12.63
N GLN A 153 -1.57 2.06 -12.95
CA GLN A 153 -0.22 1.51 -12.93
C GLN A 153 0.40 1.57 -11.53
N ALA A 154 1.39 0.70 -11.30
CA ALA A 154 2.31 0.84 -10.18
C ALA A 154 3.15 2.12 -10.37
N THR A 155 3.31 2.90 -9.31
CA THR A 155 4.05 4.17 -9.33
C THR A 155 4.85 4.33 -8.06
N GLN A 156 6.08 4.83 -8.16
CA GLN A 156 6.94 5.09 -7.02
C GLN A 156 6.66 6.44 -6.37
N THR A 157 6.78 6.51 -5.04
CA THR A 157 6.60 7.75 -4.27
C THR A 157 7.74 8.75 -4.48
N ALA A 158 8.93 8.25 -4.81
CA ALA A 158 10.16 9.01 -5.05
C ALA A 158 10.40 10.17 -4.06
N PRO A 159 10.42 9.92 -2.73
CA PRO A 159 10.68 10.97 -1.75
C PRO A 159 12.09 11.55 -1.96
N MET A 160 12.27 12.85 -1.73
CA MET A 160 13.59 13.49 -1.91
C MET A 160 14.65 12.85 -1.02
N GLU A 161 14.33 12.60 0.24
CA GLU A 161 15.17 11.80 1.13
C GLU A 161 14.93 10.32 0.88
N THR A 162 15.99 9.60 0.54
CA THR A 162 16.00 8.14 0.34
C THR A 162 15.76 7.41 1.66
N PHE A 163 15.51 6.09 1.63
CA PHE A 163 15.43 5.28 2.85
C PHE A 163 16.77 5.24 3.55
N ARG A 164 16.76 5.45 4.87
CA ARG A 164 17.97 5.40 5.70
C ARG A 164 17.64 5.09 7.14
N ALA A 165 18.55 4.37 7.79
CA ALA A 165 18.47 4.05 9.19
C ALA A 165 19.86 3.93 9.82
N PHE A 166 19.90 4.21 11.10
CA PHE A 166 21.07 4.01 11.97
C PHE A 166 20.62 3.22 13.19
N ALA A 167 21.39 2.22 13.60
CA ALA A 167 21.11 1.46 14.80
C ALA A 167 22.33 1.42 15.73
N THR A 168 22.06 1.38 17.04
CA THR A 168 23.08 1.23 18.08
C THR A 168 22.47 0.53 19.29
N THR A 169 23.31 0.03 20.19
CA THR A 169 22.86 -0.47 21.49
C THR A 169 22.89 0.69 22.50
N ASP A 170 21.80 0.92 23.20
CA ASP A 170 21.74 1.97 24.23
C ASP A 170 22.33 1.49 25.59
N ALA A 171 22.40 2.39 26.56
CA ALA A 171 22.94 2.12 27.89
C ALA A 171 22.18 1.01 28.66
N PHE A 172 20.98 0.64 28.22
CA PHE A 172 20.17 -0.44 28.81
C PHE A 172 20.24 -1.75 28.02
N GLY A 173 21.12 -1.83 27.02
CA GLY A 173 21.25 -3.00 26.15
C GLY A 173 20.16 -3.14 25.10
N ARG A 174 19.31 -2.12 24.88
CA ARG A 174 18.26 -2.14 23.86
C ARG A 174 18.84 -1.74 22.51
N ILE A 175 18.29 -2.31 21.44
CA ILE A 175 18.56 -1.85 20.08
C ILE A 175 17.81 -0.54 19.86
N SER A 176 18.53 0.56 19.67
CA SER A 176 18.01 1.89 19.38
C SER A 176 18.17 2.17 17.88
N VAL A 177 17.04 2.29 17.16
CA VAL A 177 17.00 2.58 15.72
C VAL A 177 16.55 4.01 15.49
N THR A 178 17.41 4.82 14.89
CA THR A 178 17.09 6.17 14.41
C THR A 178 16.81 6.10 12.92
N THR A 179 15.60 6.45 12.49
CA THR A 179 15.18 6.27 11.10
C THR A 179 14.19 7.33 10.63
N SER A 180 14.25 7.61 9.33
CA SER A 180 13.31 8.46 8.60
C SER A 180 12.03 7.68 8.29
N THR A 181 11.15 7.53 9.28
CA THR A 181 9.89 6.78 9.18
C THR A 181 8.66 7.63 9.49
N GLN A 182 7.51 7.28 8.91
CA GLN A 182 6.20 7.84 9.25
C GLN A 182 5.57 7.14 10.47
N VAL A 183 6.04 5.93 10.82
CA VAL A 183 5.37 5.00 11.76
C VAL A 183 6.33 4.38 12.79
N PRO A 184 6.92 5.17 13.70
CA PRO A 184 7.99 4.70 14.59
C PRO A 184 7.55 3.53 15.50
N PHE A 185 6.31 3.49 15.95
CA PHE A 185 5.79 2.39 16.77
C PHE A 185 5.64 1.09 15.98
N HIS A 186 5.27 1.18 14.71
CA HIS A 186 5.21 0.00 13.84
C HIS A 186 6.61 -0.49 13.47
N VAL A 187 7.56 0.39 13.18
CA VAL A 187 8.97 0.00 12.97
C VAL A 187 9.52 -0.72 14.20
N ARG A 188 9.23 -0.25 15.42
CA ARG A 188 9.58 -0.94 16.65
C ARG A 188 9.06 -2.38 16.67
N ARG A 189 7.80 -2.58 16.29
CA ARG A 189 7.19 -3.91 16.21
C ARG A 189 7.84 -4.77 15.13
N MET A 190 8.08 -4.22 13.94
CA MET A 190 8.72 -4.93 12.81
C MET A 190 10.12 -5.41 13.18
N VAL A 191 10.95 -4.53 13.73
CA VAL A 191 12.30 -4.87 14.19
C VAL A 191 12.27 -5.94 15.28
N ALA A 192 11.39 -5.81 16.26
CA ALA A 192 11.28 -6.80 17.33
C ALA A 192 10.87 -8.19 16.79
N GLN A 193 9.90 -8.22 15.85
CA GLN A 193 9.45 -9.47 15.23
C GLN A 193 10.52 -10.09 14.33
N SER A 194 11.18 -9.30 13.48
CA SER A 194 12.21 -9.80 12.56
C SER A 194 13.43 -10.35 13.28
N LEU A 195 13.80 -9.80 14.44
CA LEU A 195 14.91 -10.25 15.26
C LEU A 195 14.52 -11.30 16.30
N ASP A 196 13.23 -11.64 16.41
CA ASP A 196 12.67 -12.54 17.42
C ASP A 196 13.00 -12.14 18.86
N ILE A 197 12.86 -10.85 19.17
CA ILE A 197 13.10 -10.27 20.49
C ILE A 197 11.86 -9.52 21.01
N PRO A 198 11.73 -9.32 22.33
CA PRO A 198 10.64 -8.53 22.90
C PRO A 198 10.66 -7.08 22.41
N GLN A 199 9.49 -6.48 22.18
CA GLN A 199 9.39 -5.06 21.80
C GLN A 199 10.02 -4.10 22.83
N SER A 200 10.09 -4.50 24.11
CA SER A 200 10.75 -3.75 25.17
C SER A 200 12.26 -3.59 24.94
N GLN A 201 12.89 -4.48 24.15
CA GLN A 201 14.30 -4.42 23.79
C GLN A 201 14.58 -3.55 22.55
N VAL A 202 13.56 -2.92 21.97
CA VAL A 202 13.70 -2.04 20.80
C VAL A 202 13.20 -0.64 21.14
N GLN A 203 13.99 0.36 20.81
CA GLN A 203 13.64 1.76 20.80
C GLN A 203 13.72 2.30 19.39
N VAL A 204 12.73 3.09 18.95
CA VAL A 204 12.79 3.77 17.65
C VAL A 204 12.70 5.28 17.85
N ILE A 205 13.65 5.99 17.28
CA ILE A 205 13.76 7.44 17.28
C ILE A 205 13.45 7.96 15.88
N LYS A 206 12.43 8.81 15.79
CA LYS A 206 12.03 9.44 14.54
C LYS A 206 12.49 10.90 14.52
N PRO A 207 13.51 11.26 13.71
CA PRO A 207 13.85 12.65 13.43
C PRO A 207 12.86 13.28 12.44
N ARG A 208 13.15 14.47 11.94
CA ARG A 208 12.44 15.04 10.79
C ARG A 208 12.68 14.17 9.56
N ILE A 209 11.69 14.08 8.68
CA ILE A 209 11.75 13.26 7.47
C ILE A 209 11.63 14.15 6.23
N GLY A 210 12.43 13.84 5.19
CA GLY A 210 12.48 14.56 3.93
C GLY A 210 11.50 14.03 2.88
N GLY A 211 10.25 13.81 3.29
CA GLY A 211 9.18 13.25 2.47
C GLY A 211 9.03 11.74 2.67
N GLY A 212 7.82 11.25 2.53
CA GLY A 212 7.50 9.83 2.65
C GLY A 212 6.37 9.44 1.72
N PHE A 213 5.30 10.24 1.69
CA PHE A 213 4.12 10.06 0.81
C PHE A 213 3.47 8.67 0.93
N GLY A 214 3.65 8.01 2.09
CA GLY A 214 3.22 6.65 2.37
C GLY A 214 4.35 5.61 2.34
N SER A 215 5.38 5.71 1.48
CA SER A 215 6.40 4.67 1.37
C SER A 215 7.20 4.43 2.65
N LYS A 216 7.33 5.44 3.51
CA LYS A 216 7.99 5.32 4.82
C LYS A 216 7.04 4.85 5.94
N GLN A 217 5.89 4.27 5.58
CA GLN A 217 5.04 3.49 6.49
C GLN A 217 5.41 1.99 6.49
N THR A 218 6.36 1.61 5.67
CA THR A 218 6.89 0.26 5.53
C THR A 218 8.30 0.22 6.12
N GLY A 219 8.69 -0.88 6.78
CA GLY A 219 10.07 -1.12 7.19
C GLY A 219 10.92 -1.47 5.96
N CYS A 220 12.08 -0.82 5.84
CA CYS A 220 13.08 -1.09 4.80
C CYS A 220 14.43 -1.40 5.44
N CYS A 221 15.36 -0.46 5.44
CA CYS A 221 16.72 -0.64 5.95
C CYS A 221 16.80 -0.75 7.48
N GLU A 222 15.77 -0.41 8.22
CA GLU A 222 15.70 -0.48 9.70
C GLU A 222 16.01 -1.87 10.25
N ILE A 223 15.46 -2.88 9.55
CA ILE A 223 15.61 -4.29 9.95
C ILE A 223 17.05 -4.73 9.75
N PHE A 224 17.70 -4.35 8.66
CA PHE A 224 19.08 -4.73 8.34
C PHE A 224 20.08 -4.10 9.32
N VAL A 225 19.94 -2.80 9.60
CA VAL A 225 20.85 -2.16 10.59
C VAL A 225 20.63 -2.70 11.99
N ALA A 226 19.38 -2.97 12.38
CA ALA A 226 19.09 -3.57 13.69
C ALA A 226 19.70 -4.97 13.81
N PHE A 227 19.58 -5.80 12.76
CA PHE A 227 20.19 -7.12 12.69
C PHE A 227 21.72 -7.05 12.78
N VAL A 228 22.38 -6.20 11.98
CA VAL A 228 23.82 -6.02 12.01
C VAL A 228 24.29 -5.55 13.38
N THR A 229 23.60 -4.59 14.00
CA THR A 229 23.93 -4.12 15.37
C THR A 229 23.80 -5.25 16.39
N GLN A 230 22.76 -6.09 16.28
CA GLN A 230 22.60 -7.25 17.17
C GLN A 230 23.74 -8.26 17.00
N GLN A 231 24.14 -8.56 15.76
CA GLN A 231 25.19 -9.55 15.49
C GLN A 231 26.59 -9.07 15.87
N THR A 232 26.88 -7.79 15.68
CA THR A 232 28.23 -7.25 15.83
C THR A 232 28.48 -6.54 17.17
N GLY A 233 27.42 -6.13 17.86
CA GLY A 233 27.49 -5.24 19.03
C GLY A 233 27.95 -3.81 18.68
N ARG A 234 28.09 -3.47 17.39
CA ARG A 234 28.57 -2.18 16.89
C ARG A 234 27.42 -1.33 16.35
N PRO A 235 27.54 0.00 16.38
CA PRO A 235 26.64 0.88 15.62
C PRO A 235 26.71 0.53 14.13
N SER A 236 25.54 0.58 13.46
CA SER A 236 25.44 0.32 12.03
C SER A 236 24.54 1.36 11.34
N TYR A 237 24.82 1.59 10.08
CA TYR A 237 24.13 2.58 9.23
C TYR A 237 23.88 1.99 7.85
N CYS A 238 22.72 2.29 7.29
CA CYS A 238 22.36 1.97 5.90
C CYS A 238 21.65 3.17 5.28
N CYS A 239 22.01 3.49 4.06
CA CYS A 239 21.36 4.52 3.26
C CYS A 239 21.18 4.02 1.83
N TYR A 240 19.93 3.92 1.39
CA TYR A 240 19.63 3.53 0.03
C TYR A 240 20.00 4.66 -0.95
N THR A 241 20.58 4.29 -2.06
CA THR A 241 20.70 5.16 -3.23
C THR A 241 19.32 5.54 -3.78
N ARG A 242 19.28 6.44 -4.74
CA ARG A 242 18.02 6.76 -5.45
C ARG A 242 17.48 5.54 -6.20
N GLU A 243 18.36 4.79 -6.86
CA GLU A 243 18.00 3.57 -7.59
C GLU A 243 17.42 2.53 -6.64
N GLU A 244 18.09 2.22 -5.52
CA GLU A 244 17.59 1.28 -4.52
C GLU A 244 16.28 1.75 -3.89
N THR A 245 16.11 3.04 -3.64
CA THR A 245 14.83 3.59 -3.15
C THR A 245 13.67 3.33 -4.12
N ILE A 246 13.93 3.38 -5.43
CA ILE A 246 12.92 3.14 -6.45
C ILE A 246 12.67 1.64 -6.67
N THR A 247 13.71 0.83 -6.65
CA THR A 247 13.65 -0.59 -7.04
C THR A 247 13.37 -1.55 -5.89
N ALA A 248 13.87 -1.23 -4.68
CA ALA A 248 13.63 -2.01 -3.47
C ALA A 248 12.56 -1.39 -2.53
N GLY A 249 12.15 -0.13 -2.75
CA GLY A 249 11.03 0.49 -2.06
C GLY A 249 9.67 0.00 -2.59
N ASN A 250 8.62 0.14 -1.77
CA ASN A 250 7.27 -0.19 -2.19
C ASN A 250 6.68 0.84 -3.18
N SER A 251 5.82 0.38 -4.06
CA SER A 251 5.08 1.20 -5.04
C SER A 251 3.60 1.37 -4.66
N ARG A 252 2.88 2.21 -5.42
CA ARG A 252 1.41 2.16 -5.45
C ARG A 252 0.99 0.79 -5.98
N HIS A 253 -0.05 0.19 -5.42
CA HIS A 253 -0.63 -1.03 -5.97
C HIS A 253 -1.15 -0.78 -7.39
N GLN A 254 -0.75 -1.60 -8.34
CA GLN A 254 -1.41 -1.69 -9.63
C GLN A 254 -2.80 -2.29 -9.41
N MET A 255 -3.83 -1.69 -10.02
CA MET A 255 -5.20 -2.16 -9.85
C MET A 255 -5.94 -2.19 -11.18
N GLN A 256 -6.82 -3.17 -11.31
CA GLN A 256 -7.86 -3.23 -12.33
C GLN A 256 -9.22 -3.11 -11.62
N MET A 257 -10.02 -2.15 -12.06
CA MET A 257 -11.29 -1.82 -11.45
C MET A 257 -12.39 -1.91 -12.49
N THR A 258 -13.32 -2.84 -12.31
CA THR A 258 -14.50 -3.00 -13.17
C THR A 258 -15.69 -2.33 -12.50
N VAL A 259 -16.26 -1.34 -13.15
CA VAL A 259 -17.44 -0.59 -12.72
C VAL A 259 -18.60 -0.93 -13.61
N LYS A 260 -19.66 -1.51 -13.03
CA LYS A 260 -20.96 -1.63 -13.67
C LYS A 260 -21.89 -0.59 -13.05
N LEU A 261 -22.53 0.22 -13.89
CA LEU A 261 -23.32 1.36 -13.45
C LEU A 261 -24.70 1.33 -14.11
N GLY A 262 -25.74 1.52 -13.30
CA GLY A 262 -27.13 1.63 -13.73
C GLY A 262 -27.67 3.03 -13.47
N ALA A 263 -28.47 3.57 -14.41
CA ALA A 263 -29.08 4.87 -14.26
C ALA A 263 -30.44 4.97 -15.00
N MET A 264 -31.27 5.93 -14.57
CA MET A 264 -32.44 6.35 -15.29
C MET A 264 -32.08 7.39 -16.35
N ASN A 265 -32.96 7.57 -17.36
CA ASN A 265 -32.77 8.60 -18.41
C ASN A 265 -32.74 10.04 -17.86
N ASP A 266 -33.25 10.27 -16.68
CA ASP A 266 -33.20 11.58 -16.02
C ASP A 266 -31.89 11.84 -15.27
N GLY A 267 -30.90 10.90 -15.35
CA GLY A 267 -29.61 10.98 -14.70
C GLY A 267 -29.56 10.50 -13.25
N THR A 268 -30.65 9.92 -12.72
CA THR A 268 -30.61 9.29 -11.39
C THR A 268 -29.82 8.00 -11.46
N ILE A 269 -28.67 7.91 -10.75
CA ILE A 269 -27.89 6.68 -10.64
C ILE A 269 -28.64 5.71 -9.72
N THR A 270 -28.94 4.52 -10.22
CA THR A 270 -29.74 3.51 -9.52
C THR A 270 -28.89 2.46 -8.83
N ALA A 271 -27.78 2.05 -9.46
CA ALA A 271 -26.92 0.98 -8.97
C ALA A 271 -25.47 1.20 -9.37
N ILE A 272 -24.55 0.79 -8.49
CA ILE A 272 -23.11 0.74 -8.77
C ILE A 272 -22.56 -0.58 -8.25
N ASP A 273 -21.94 -1.38 -9.14
CA ASP A 273 -21.13 -2.55 -8.79
C ASP A 273 -19.68 -2.26 -9.13
N LEU A 274 -18.81 -2.31 -8.13
CA LEU A 274 -17.37 -2.09 -8.28
C LEU A 274 -16.64 -3.36 -7.85
N HIS A 275 -15.91 -3.96 -8.79
CA HIS A 275 -14.93 -5.00 -8.47
C HIS A 275 -13.51 -4.45 -8.63
N THR A 276 -12.66 -4.65 -7.62
CA THR A 276 -11.25 -4.24 -7.67
C THR A 276 -10.35 -5.46 -7.54
N LEU A 277 -9.52 -5.70 -8.54
CA LEU A 277 -8.39 -6.64 -8.49
C LEU A 277 -7.10 -5.85 -8.28
N SER A 278 -6.32 -6.19 -7.25
CA SER A 278 -5.11 -5.48 -6.84
C SER A 278 -3.88 -6.36 -6.85
N ASN A 279 -2.80 -5.88 -7.44
CA ASN A 279 -1.50 -6.52 -7.39
C ASN A 279 -0.77 -6.15 -6.09
N ALA A 280 -0.62 -7.10 -5.17
CA ALA A 280 0.19 -6.93 -3.97
C ALA A 280 1.69 -7.01 -4.26
N GLY A 281 2.07 -7.61 -5.38
CA GLY A 281 3.45 -7.98 -5.63
C GLY A 281 3.88 -9.20 -4.81
N ALA A 282 5.16 -9.31 -4.52
CA ALA A 282 5.74 -10.47 -3.84
C ALA A 282 5.35 -10.60 -2.36
N TYR A 283 4.85 -9.53 -1.74
CA TYR A 283 4.50 -9.48 -0.31
C TYR A 283 3.22 -8.70 -0.09
N GLY A 284 2.37 -9.18 0.83
CA GLY A 284 1.03 -8.63 1.03
C GLY A 284 0.97 -7.27 1.73
N GLU A 285 2.01 -6.88 2.46
CA GLU A 285 2.17 -5.56 3.11
C GLU A 285 0.85 -4.83 3.43
N HIS A 286 0.60 -3.73 2.72
CA HIS A 286 -0.57 -2.85 2.86
C HIS A 286 -1.76 -3.27 1.96
N ALA A 287 -1.69 -4.38 1.23
CA ALA A 287 -2.68 -4.74 0.21
C ALA A 287 -4.10 -4.80 0.77
N THR A 288 -4.30 -5.47 1.91
CA THR A 288 -5.61 -5.67 2.55
C THR A 288 -6.34 -4.35 2.83
N THR A 289 -5.64 -3.37 3.40
CA THR A 289 -6.26 -2.08 3.72
C THR A 289 -6.33 -1.15 2.51
N THR A 290 -5.35 -1.21 1.62
CA THR A 290 -5.31 -0.37 0.42
C THR A 290 -6.46 -0.72 -0.52
N ILE A 291 -6.70 -2.00 -0.77
CA ILE A 291 -7.76 -2.41 -1.69
C ILE A 291 -9.14 -2.05 -1.15
N GLY A 292 -9.39 -2.25 0.15
CA GLY A 292 -10.67 -1.91 0.78
C GLY A 292 -11.03 -0.42 0.63
N LEU A 293 -10.02 0.48 0.67
CA LEU A 293 -10.29 1.91 0.49
C LEU A 293 -10.62 2.30 -0.95
N SER A 294 -10.35 1.44 -1.95
CA SER A 294 -10.74 1.73 -3.34
C SER A 294 -12.25 1.83 -3.51
N GLY A 295 -13.02 0.99 -2.84
CA GLY A 295 -14.49 1.05 -2.86
C GLY A 295 -15.07 1.91 -1.74
N HIS A 296 -14.64 1.71 -0.49
CA HIS A 296 -15.21 2.41 0.67
C HIS A 296 -14.97 3.93 0.66
N LYS A 297 -14.14 4.47 -0.23
CA LYS A 297 -13.92 5.92 -0.41
C LYS A 297 -14.41 6.46 -1.76
N SER A 298 -14.86 5.62 -2.67
CA SER A 298 -15.41 6.04 -3.96
C SER A 298 -16.93 5.93 -4.03
N LEU A 299 -17.51 4.79 -3.64
CA LEU A 299 -18.94 4.54 -3.72
C LEU A 299 -19.78 5.49 -2.86
N PRO A 300 -19.41 5.81 -1.59
CA PRO A 300 -20.25 6.68 -0.75
C PRO A 300 -20.41 8.11 -1.25
N ILE A 301 -19.61 8.55 -2.23
CA ILE A 301 -19.83 9.84 -2.89
C ILE A 301 -21.22 9.87 -3.56
N TYR A 302 -21.64 8.74 -4.16
CA TYR A 302 -22.92 8.58 -4.85
C TYR A 302 -23.91 7.87 -3.93
N ASN A 303 -24.40 8.58 -2.91
CA ASN A 303 -25.21 8.02 -1.82
C ASN A 303 -26.69 7.80 -2.17
N HIS A 304 -27.16 8.37 -3.31
CA HIS A 304 -28.56 8.32 -3.70
C HIS A 304 -28.92 7.07 -4.54
N VAL A 305 -28.02 6.08 -4.60
CA VAL A 305 -28.26 4.81 -5.29
C VAL A 305 -29.23 3.92 -4.50
N LYS A 306 -30.00 3.08 -5.21
CA LYS A 306 -30.87 2.07 -4.59
C LYS A 306 -30.07 0.88 -4.06
N ALA A 307 -28.99 0.52 -4.78
CA ALA A 307 -28.13 -0.59 -4.41
C ALA A 307 -26.68 -0.36 -4.84
N SER A 308 -25.76 -0.95 -4.12
CA SER A 308 -24.35 -1.00 -4.51
C SER A 308 -23.67 -2.26 -4.00
N ARG A 309 -22.65 -2.70 -4.75
CA ARG A 309 -21.72 -3.74 -4.33
C ARG A 309 -20.30 -3.23 -4.49
N PHE A 310 -19.46 -3.54 -3.52
CA PHE A 310 -18.01 -3.47 -3.65
C PHE A 310 -17.43 -4.83 -3.35
N SER A 311 -16.75 -5.43 -4.32
CA SER A 311 -16.01 -6.68 -4.16
C SER A 311 -14.53 -6.47 -4.51
N TRP A 312 -13.64 -7.25 -3.88
CA TRP A 312 -12.21 -7.08 -4.08
C TRP A 312 -11.42 -8.36 -3.89
N ASP A 313 -10.31 -8.46 -4.66
CA ASP A 313 -9.29 -9.50 -4.54
C ASP A 313 -7.90 -8.86 -4.65
N ALA A 314 -7.03 -9.10 -3.67
CA ALA A 314 -5.62 -8.74 -3.75
C ALA A 314 -4.78 -10.00 -3.93
N VAL A 315 -3.90 -10.00 -4.93
CA VAL A 315 -3.17 -11.20 -5.34
C VAL A 315 -1.66 -11.01 -5.24
N TYR A 316 -0.95 -12.09 -4.92
CA TYR A 316 0.50 -12.17 -4.99
C TYR A 316 0.98 -12.32 -6.43
N THR A 317 2.13 -11.71 -6.75
CA THR A 317 2.86 -11.89 -8.01
C THR A 317 4.37 -11.83 -7.78
N ASN A 318 5.17 -12.18 -8.79
CA ASN A 318 6.62 -12.00 -8.75
C ASN A 318 7.06 -10.60 -9.23
N THR A 319 6.34 -9.56 -8.79
CA THR A 319 6.68 -8.16 -9.01
C THR A 319 7.09 -7.46 -7.71
N ASN A 320 7.67 -6.26 -7.81
CA ASN A 320 7.93 -5.48 -6.61
C ASN A 320 6.63 -5.22 -5.83
N ARG A 321 6.74 -5.19 -4.50
CA ARG A 321 5.61 -5.10 -3.58
C ARG A 321 4.85 -3.78 -3.68
N GLY A 322 3.54 -3.85 -3.64
CA GLY A 322 2.67 -2.73 -3.41
C GLY A 322 2.64 -2.33 -1.92
N GLY A 323 2.54 -1.04 -1.64
CA GLY A 323 2.49 -0.55 -0.27
C GLY A 323 1.69 0.74 -0.14
N ALA A 324 1.89 1.44 0.96
CA ALA A 324 1.23 2.72 1.18
C ALA A 324 1.74 3.79 0.20
N TYR A 325 0.81 4.45 -0.47
CA TYR A 325 1.08 5.58 -1.34
C TYR A 325 -0.07 6.59 -1.21
N ARG A 326 0.22 7.88 -1.20
CA ARG A 326 -0.72 9.01 -1.04
C ARG A 326 -2.07 8.74 -1.73
N GLY A 327 -3.17 8.78 -0.96
CA GLY A 327 -4.52 8.38 -1.37
C GLY A 327 -4.89 6.93 -1.07
N TYR A 328 -3.93 6.02 -0.92
CA TYR A 328 -4.04 4.70 -0.29
C TYR A 328 -5.19 3.84 -0.80
N GLY A 329 -5.30 3.67 -2.13
CA GLY A 329 -6.38 2.93 -2.80
C GLY A 329 -7.57 3.80 -3.20
N ALA A 330 -7.95 4.78 -2.40
CA ALA A 330 -9.07 5.68 -2.70
C ALA A 330 -8.89 6.38 -4.06
N THR A 331 -7.69 6.83 -4.40
CA THR A 331 -7.41 7.50 -5.67
C THR A 331 -7.68 6.62 -6.89
N GLN A 332 -7.38 5.32 -6.80
CA GLN A 332 -7.62 4.37 -7.88
C GLN A 332 -9.12 4.12 -8.06
N GLY A 333 -9.84 3.82 -6.95
CA GLY A 333 -11.28 3.61 -7.01
C GLY A 333 -12.05 4.85 -7.47
N GLN A 334 -11.67 6.02 -6.98
CA GLN A 334 -12.26 7.28 -7.44
C GLN A 334 -12.00 7.54 -8.91
N PHE A 335 -10.79 7.27 -9.42
CA PHE A 335 -10.51 7.37 -10.84
C PHE A 335 -11.48 6.51 -11.67
N ALA A 336 -11.70 5.26 -11.27
CA ALA A 336 -12.58 4.35 -12.00
C ALA A 336 -14.05 4.80 -11.94
N VAL A 337 -14.57 5.09 -10.73
CA VAL A 337 -15.98 5.50 -10.55
C VAL A 337 -16.25 6.84 -11.23
N GLU A 338 -15.37 7.82 -11.06
CA GLU A 338 -15.53 9.15 -11.66
C GLU A 338 -15.41 9.11 -13.20
N SER A 339 -14.58 8.21 -13.76
CA SER A 339 -14.52 7.98 -15.20
C SER A 339 -15.83 7.36 -15.72
N ALA A 340 -16.37 6.36 -15.02
CA ALA A 340 -17.66 5.77 -15.37
C ALA A 340 -18.82 6.80 -15.30
N VAL A 341 -18.82 7.67 -14.30
CA VAL A 341 -19.82 8.75 -14.18
C VAL A 341 -19.68 9.78 -15.32
N ASN A 342 -18.47 10.06 -15.79
CA ASN A 342 -18.29 10.92 -16.98
C ASN A 342 -18.84 10.24 -18.24
N GLU A 343 -18.58 8.94 -18.45
CA GLU A 343 -19.13 8.19 -19.58
C GLU A 343 -20.68 8.14 -19.52
N LEU A 344 -21.25 8.00 -18.32
CA LEU A 344 -22.70 8.09 -18.14
C LEU A 344 -23.24 9.46 -18.55
N ALA A 345 -22.57 10.54 -18.17
CA ALA A 345 -22.96 11.90 -18.55
C ALA A 345 -22.99 12.07 -20.08
N ASP A 346 -21.98 11.54 -20.77
CA ASP A 346 -21.94 11.54 -22.24
C ASP A 346 -23.09 10.73 -22.86
N MET A 347 -23.39 9.54 -22.35
CA MET A 347 -24.50 8.69 -22.81
C MET A 347 -25.86 9.39 -22.65
N LEU A 348 -26.03 10.13 -21.57
CA LEU A 348 -27.25 10.88 -21.25
C LEU A 348 -27.31 12.26 -21.91
N HIS A 349 -26.26 12.70 -22.60
CA HIS A 349 -26.08 14.07 -23.08
C HIS A 349 -26.31 15.11 -21.97
N MET A 350 -25.89 14.79 -20.74
CA MET A 350 -26.05 15.61 -19.54
C MET A 350 -24.69 16.26 -19.17
N ASP A 351 -24.76 17.47 -18.62
CA ASP A 351 -23.57 18.10 -18.04
C ASP A 351 -23.03 17.26 -16.88
N PRO A 352 -21.72 16.87 -16.91
CA PRO A 352 -21.17 15.97 -15.90
C PRO A 352 -21.17 16.57 -14.47
N ALA A 353 -21.23 17.88 -14.31
CA ALA A 353 -21.36 18.52 -13.01
C ALA A 353 -22.82 18.44 -12.50
N ASP A 354 -23.81 18.62 -13.40
CA ASP A 354 -25.22 18.47 -13.02
C ASP A 354 -25.58 17.04 -12.65
N LEU A 355 -25.05 16.05 -13.39
CA LEU A 355 -25.19 14.64 -13.04
C LEU A 355 -24.66 14.35 -11.63
N ARG A 356 -23.52 14.94 -11.27
CA ARG A 356 -22.96 14.81 -9.92
C ARG A 356 -23.81 15.49 -8.87
N LEU A 357 -24.21 16.75 -9.09
CA LEU A 357 -25.06 17.49 -8.15
C LEU A 357 -26.38 16.77 -7.84
N LYS A 358 -26.88 15.97 -8.76
CA LYS A 358 -28.09 15.18 -8.56
C LYS A 358 -27.88 13.98 -7.64
N ASN A 359 -26.70 13.33 -7.69
CA ASN A 359 -26.48 12.00 -7.13
C ASN A 359 -25.56 11.95 -5.90
N ILE A 360 -24.85 13.06 -5.58
CA ILE A 360 -23.86 13.06 -4.51
C ILE A 360 -24.47 13.17 -3.13
N VAL A 361 -23.76 12.57 -2.18
CA VAL A 361 -24.07 12.63 -0.74
C VAL A 361 -24.19 14.07 -0.22
N ARG A 362 -25.09 14.29 0.74
CA ARG A 362 -25.31 15.58 1.40
C ARG A 362 -24.99 15.53 2.89
N GLU A 363 -24.79 16.70 3.45
CA GLU A 363 -24.63 16.86 4.91
C GLU A 363 -25.86 16.32 5.65
N GLY A 364 -25.61 15.53 6.69
CA GLY A 364 -26.64 14.92 7.52
C GLY A 364 -27.12 13.54 7.05
N GLU A 365 -26.77 13.12 5.84
CA GLU A 365 -27.14 11.80 5.33
C GLU A 365 -26.34 10.67 6.01
N ILE A 366 -26.94 9.49 6.05
CA ILE A 366 -26.30 8.24 6.43
C ILE A 366 -25.73 7.61 5.17
N MET A 367 -24.50 7.10 5.24
CA MET A 367 -23.82 6.43 4.14
C MET A 367 -23.83 4.90 4.36
N PRO A 368 -24.78 4.14 3.80
CA PRO A 368 -24.83 2.68 3.95
C PRO A 368 -23.58 1.99 3.42
N GLN A 369 -23.01 2.50 2.34
CA GLN A 369 -21.77 2.02 1.71
C GLN A 369 -20.51 2.32 2.54
N TYR A 370 -20.64 3.09 3.63
CA TYR A 370 -19.56 3.42 4.54
C TYR A 370 -19.98 3.20 5.99
N TYR A 371 -20.12 1.94 6.36
CA TYR A 371 -20.41 1.47 7.73
C TYR A 371 -21.66 2.10 8.40
N ASN A 372 -22.62 2.58 7.61
CA ASN A 372 -23.80 3.34 8.09
C ASN A 372 -23.43 4.60 8.89
N GLU A 373 -22.27 5.20 8.62
CA GLU A 373 -21.88 6.43 9.29
C GLU A 373 -22.69 7.63 8.79
N LYS A 374 -23.03 8.51 9.72
CA LYS A 374 -23.66 9.79 9.41
C LYS A 374 -22.62 10.82 9.01
N LEU A 375 -22.83 11.46 7.86
CA LEU A 375 -21.97 12.54 7.39
C LEU A 375 -22.32 13.85 8.10
N ASN A 376 -21.66 14.13 9.21
CA ASN A 376 -21.97 15.26 10.09
C ASN A 376 -21.59 16.63 9.52
N ALA A 377 -20.63 16.69 8.60
CA ALA A 377 -20.22 17.91 7.91
C ALA A 377 -19.85 17.58 6.45
N CYS A 378 -20.48 18.25 5.51
CA CYS A 378 -20.24 18.09 4.09
C CYS A 378 -20.51 19.40 3.34
N ALA A 379 -19.58 19.77 2.47
CA ALA A 379 -19.71 20.90 1.57
C ALA A 379 -19.44 20.52 0.11
N LEU A 380 -19.57 19.22 -0.24
CA LEU A 380 -19.16 18.69 -1.54
C LEU A 380 -19.90 19.37 -2.70
N ASP A 381 -21.19 19.58 -2.56
CA ASP A 381 -22.02 20.33 -3.50
C ASP A 381 -21.59 21.82 -3.63
N ARG A 382 -21.36 22.46 -2.49
CA ARG A 382 -20.91 23.87 -2.47
C ARG A 382 -19.50 24.02 -3.06
N CYS A 383 -18.62 23.06 -2.81
CA CYS A 383 -17.28 23.00 -3.40
C CYS A 383 -17.36 22.84 -4.92
N LEU A 384 -18.21 21.94 -5.41
CA LEU A 384 -18.43 21.76 -6.85
C LEU A 384 -18.95 23.05 -7.50
N LEU A 385 -20.04 23.63 -6.97
CA LEU A 385 -20.61 24.90 -7.48
C LEU A 385 -19.56 26.01 -7.48
N ARG A 386 -18.80 26.15 -6.40
CA ARG A 386 -17.75 27.17 -6.31
C ARG A 386 -16.63 26.94 -7.34
N ALA A 387 -16.22 25.71 -7.55
CA ALA A 387 -15.21 25.37 -8.56
C ALA A 387 -15.71 25.69 -9.99
N MET A 388 -16.99 25.38 -10.27
CA MET A 388 -17.64 25.71 -11.54
C MET A 388 -17.63 27.23 -11.79
N ASP A 389 -18.01 28.05 -10.80
CA ASP A 389 -17.96 29.51 -10.89
C ASP A 389 -16.53 30.00 -11.18
N MET A 390 -15.55 29.49 -10.42
CA MET A 390 -14.15 29.93 -10.54
C MET A 390 -13.54 29.65 -11.92
N ILE A 391 -13.92 28.53 -12.55
CA ILE A 391 -13.39 28.16 -13.87
C ILE A 391 -14.25 28.73 -15.02
N GLY A 392 -15.43 29.28 -14.74
CA GLY A 392 -16.41 29.71 -15.74
C GLY A 392 -16.99 28.50 -16.50
N TRP A 393 -17.40 27.47 -15.77
CA TRP A 393 -17.84 26.18 -16.34
C TRP A 393 -18.99 26.35 -17.32
N ARG A 394 -20.00 27.15 -16.98
CA ARG A 394 -21.21 27.36 -17.80
C ARG A 394 -20.97 28.25 -19.05
N ASP A 395 -19.90 29.02 -19.04
CA ASP A 395 -19.61 29.99 -20.08
C ASP A 395 -18.62 29.49 -21.15
N LYS A 396 -18.15 28.23 -20.97
CA LYS A 396 -17.13 27.63 -21.82
C LYS A 396 -17.60 26.29 -22.38
N PRO A 397 -17.28 25.96 -23.64
CA PRO A 397 -17.50 24.63 -24.17
C PRO A 397 -16.61 23.62 -23.43
N LEU A 398 -17.14 22.41 -23.20
CA LEU A 398 -16.41 21.34 -22.53
C LEU A 398 -15.12 20.94 -23.27
N ALA A 399 -15.13 21.03 -24.60
CA ALA A 399 -13.93 20.79 -25.40
C ALA A 399 -13.80 21.82 -26.53
N VAL A 400 -12.58 22.26 -26.85
CA VAL A 400 -12.25 23.17 -27.95
C VAL A 400 -11.03 22.62 -28.65
N ASP A 401 -11.19 22.38 -29.96
CA ASP A 401 -10.06 22.07 -30.83
C ASP A 401 -9.31 23.37 -31.20
N LEU A 402 -8.01 23.40 -30.90
CA LEU A 402 -7.12 24.51 -31.18
C LEU A 402 -6.14 24.21 -32.33
N GLY A 403 -6.36 23.12 -33.06
CA GLY A 403 -5.57 22.66 -34.19
C GLY A 403 -4.40 21.74 -33.78
N ASP A 404 -3.43 22.24 -33.04
CA ASP A 404 -2.28 21.51 -32.54
C ASP A 404 -2.55 20.80 -31.18
N ARG A 405 -3.65 21.13 -30.54
CA ARG A 405 -4.06 20.62 -29.22
C ARG A 405 -5.55 20.80 -29.00
N VAL A 406 -6.09 20.02 -28.07
CA VAL A 406 -7.46 20.14 -27.57
C VAL A 406 -7.41 20.70 -26.15
N ARG A 407 -8.21 21.72 -25.87
CA ARG A 407 -8.48 22.19 -24.50
C ARG A 407 -9.82 21.65 -24.06
N ALA A 408 -9.85 20.93 -22.94
CA ALA A 408 -11.07 20.38 -22.38
C ALA A 408 -11.25 20.78 -20.90
N LEU A 409 -12.49 20.88 -20.46
CA LEU A 409 -12.88 20.97 -19.06
C LEU A 409 -13.25 19.58 -18.58
N GLY A 410 -12.91 19.28 -17.36
CA GLY A 410 -13.28 18.03 -16.69
C GLY A 410 -13.61 18.28 -15.23
N CYS A 411 -14.46 17.44 -14.66
CA CYS A 411 -14.78 17.49 -13.25
C CYS A 411 -14.72 16.10 -12.64
N ALA A 412 -14.21 16.02 -11.42
CA ALA A 412 -14.20 14.82 -10.61
C ALA A 412 -14.36 15.19 -9.14
N LEU A 413 -15.01 14.33 -8.37
CA LEU A 413 -15.19 14.50 -6.94
C LEU A 413 -14.36 13.46 -6.19
N THR A 414 -13.85 13.83 -5.04
CA THR A 414 -13.04 12.93 -4.21
C THR A 414 -13.45 13.01 -2.75
N MET A 415 -13.43 11.86 -2.07
CA MET A 415 -13.60 11.76 -0.64
C MET A 415 -12.42 11.01 -0.03
N GLN A 416 -11.85 11.54 1.05
CA GLN A 416 -10.84 10.87 1.84
C GLN A 416 -11.10 11.14 3.31
N GLY A 417 -11.04 10.09 4.13
CA GLY A 417 -11.17 10.22 5.58
C GLY A 417 -9.99 10.99 6.17
N SER A 418 -10.28 11.93 7.04
CA SER A 418 -9.29 12.66 7.84
C SER A 418 -9.26 12.07 9.25
N GLY A 419 -8.13 11.44 9.62
CA GLY A 419 -7.97 10.79 10.91
C GLY A 419 -8.52 9.36 10.97
N ILE A 420 -7.97 8.60 11.89
CA ILE A 420 -8.43 7.26 12.29
C ILE A 420 -8.61 7.33 13.80
N SER A 421 -9.83 7.59 14.26
CA SER A 421 -10.15 8.00 15.63
C SER A 421 -9.59 7.08 16.72
N ASN A 422 -9.70 5.78 16.54
CA ASN A 422 -9.22 4.81 17.55
C ASN A 422 -7.69 4.77 17.69
N VAL A 423 -6.96 5.11 16.63
CA VAL A 423 -5.48 5.14 16.65
C VAL A 423 -4.98 6.39 17.41
N ASP A 424 -5.65 7.51 17.23
CA ASP A 424 -5.27 8.75 17.91
C ASP A 424 -5.50 8.65 19.43
N ILE A 425 -6.58 8.03 19.86
CA ILE A 425 -6.89 7.77 21.28
C ILE A 425 -5.83 6.83 21.89
N ALA A 426 -5.47 5.75 21.21
CA ALA A 426 -4.43 4.83 21.67
C ALA A 426 -3.05 5.51 21.76
N GLY A 427 -2.72 6.41 20.84
CA GLY A 427 -1.48 7.19 20.88
C GLY A 427 -1.40 8.16 22.04
N ILE A 428 -2.51 8.79 22.42
CA ILE A 428 -2.61 9.70 23.56
C ILE A 428 -2.48 8.94 24.89
N ASP A 429 -3.14 7.80 25.03
CA ASP A 429 -3.06 6.97 26.24
C ASP A 429 -1.65 6.43 26.48
N MET A 430 -0.98 5.94 25.46
CA MET A 430 0.41 5.49 25.58
C MET A 430 1.38 6.61 25.98
N ARG A 431 1.19 7.83 25.49
CA ARG A 431 2.00 8.99 25.88
C ARG A 431 1.77 9.38 27.33
N LEU A 432 0.54 9.38 27.82
CA LEU A 432 0.19 9.70 29.20
C LEU A 432 0.76 8.67 30.19
N HIS A 433 0.67 7.37 29.88
CA HIS A 433 1.25 6.32 30.71
C HIS A 433 2.78 6.40 30.76
N TYR A 434 3.44 6.64 29.63
CA TYR A 434 4.89 6.80 29.59
C TYR A 434 5.38 7.99 30.42
N HIS A 435 4.69 9.12 30.39
CA HIS A 435 5.03 10.30 31.20
C HIS A 435 4.74 10.10 32.72
N ARG A 436 3.70 9.37 33.09
CA ARG A 436 3.44 9.01 34.47
C ARG A 436 4.55 8.16 35.07
N HIS A 437 5.03 7.17 34.37
CA HIS A 437 6.14 6.33 34.84
C HIS A 437 7.48 7.07 34.96
N ARG A 438 7.71 8.13 34.21
CA ARG A 438 8.91 8.97 34.34
C ARG A 438 8.86 9.96 35.53
N ARG A 439 7.67 10.30 35.99
CA ARG A 439 7.53 11.24 37.13
C ARG A 439 7.65 10.57 38.49
N HIS A 440 7.66 9.26 38.55
CA HIS A 440 7.78 8.50 39.78
C HIS A 440 9.10 7.74 39.90
N ARG A 441 10.11 8.11 39.16
CA ARG A 441 11.50 7.74 39.32
C ARG A 441 12.30 9.07 39.38
#